data_655851a80f24024242dc90a003957e48
#
_entry.id   655851a80f24024242dc90a003957e48
#
_cell.length_a   1.000
_cell.length_b   1.000
_cell.length_c   1.000
_cell.angle_alpha   90.00
_cell.angle_beta   90.00
_cell.angle_gamma   90.00
#
_symmetry.space_group_name_H-M   'P 1'
#
loop_
_entity.id
_entity.type
_entity.pdbx_description
1 polymer ?
#
loop_
_entity_poly.entity_id
_entity_poly.type
_entity_poly.pdbx_seq_one_letter_code
_entity_poly.pdbx_strand_id
1 'polypeptide(L)'
;MKLLHSALRFRVNYFSDLGRHQVVVWMPGNTPPVDAQVDVGPKIEHEVPNEVFRSDIAPLKLGRFYPSQLLHADDAPAPMFRVMKLNAASFVANFSHPLQGRIFSIDSGKSDVSTEPVGKVEQLLEWSGMETQMQTPTDFEGPGAFSREDEFPDTEFYTLARKVTHVDAVCARRIQALYRTVLPENARVLDLMAGWRSHLPDTVQSAVGLGLNAEELDDNSQLAERIVKDINADPVLPFPDASFDAVVCTVSFEYLTQPHKIVAEARRVLKSGGMFVVTLSHRYFPPKVIRLWTQLHPMERMAWVGTLIKQAGFKKVETYVERGLRRPKDDRYADKLTESDPLFATWGVA
;
A
#
# COMPACT_ATOMS: atom_id res chain seq x y z
N MET A 1 -20.32 25.69 24.34
CA MET A 1 -19.54 26.08 23.14
C MET A 1 -18.48 25.00 22.95
N LYS A 2 -18.75 23.97 22.13
CA LYS A 2 -17.78 22.90 21.82
C LYS A 2 -16.75 23.51 20.88
N LEU A 3 -15.52 23.62 21.32
CA LEU A 3 -14.37 23.92 20.47
C LEU A 3 -14.30 22.81 19.41
N LEU A 4 -14.67 23.13 18.19
CA LEU A 4 -14.37 22.31 17.04
C LEU A 4 -12.84 22.24 16.92
N HIS A 5 -12.25 21.14 17.33
CA HIS A 5 -10.83 20.89 17.07
C HIS A 5 -10.67 20.74 15.57
N SER A 6 -10.02 21.71 14.95
CA SER A 6 -9.69 21.65 13.54
C SER A 6 -8.71 20.50 13.33
N ALA A 7 -9.06 19.58 12.46
CA ALA A 7 -8.15 18.56 12.00
C ALA A 7 -7.06 19.19 11.12
N LEU A 8 -5.81 18.88 11.39
CA LEU A 8 -4.68 19.29 10.57
C LEU A 8 -4.23 18.12 9.73
N ARG A 9 -4.02 18.40 8.46
CA ARG A 9 -3.46 17.49 7.47
C ARG A 9 -2.01 17.83 7.25
N PHE A 10 -1.11 16.92 7.59
CA PHE A 10 0.31 17.03 7.28
C PHE A 10 0.61 16.19 6.06
N ARG A 11 1.35 16.77 5.12
CA ARG A 11 1.86 16.08 3.95
C ARG A 11 3.37 16.22 3.90
N VAL A 12 4.05 15.08 3.93
CA VAL A 12 5.48 15.00 3.61
C VAL A 12 5.61 14.59 2.16
N ASN A 13 6.33 15.36 1.37
CA ASN A 13 6.67 15.03 0.01
C ASN A 13 8.18 14.84 -0.08
N TYR A 14 8.60 13.78 -0.73
CA TYR A 14 10.00 13.59 -1.10
C TYR A 14 10.09 12.96 -2.49
N PHE A 15 11.28 13.04 -3.10
CA PHE A 15 11.52 12.58 -4.46
C PHE A 15 12.67 11.60 -4.50
N SER A 16 12.56 10.62 -5.41
CA SER A 16 13.61 9.68 -5.76
C SER A 16 13.80 9.59 -7.26
N ASP A 17 14.73 8.73 -7.67
CA ASP A 17 14.91 8.35 -9.07
C ASP A 17 13.68 7.64 -9.67
N LEU A 18 12.77 7.18 -8.83
CA LEU A 18 11.54 6.50 -9.23
C LEU A 18 10.40 7.49 -9.48
N GLY A 19 10.27 8.53 -8.67
CA GLY A 19 9.19 9.49 -8.77
C GLY A 19 8.94 10.25 -7.47
N ARG A 20 7.72 10.74 -7.32
CA ARG A 20 7.25 11.46 -6.14
C ARG A 20 6.61 10.50 -5.12
N HIS A 21 6.92 10.73 -3.86
CA HIS A 21 6.41 9.97 -2.73
C HIS A 21 5.72 10.91 -1.75
N GLN A 22 4.52 10.57 -1.34
CA GLN A 22 3.68 11.38 -0.46
C GLN A 22 3.21 10.57 0.74
N VAL A 23 3.39 11.13 1.93
CA VAL A 23 2.80 10.60 3.16
C VAL A 23 1.91 11.67 3.76
N VAL A 24 0.66 11.33 4.02
CA VAL A 24 -0.35 12.19 4.63
C VAL A 24 -0.76 11.62 5.98
N VAL A 25 -0.65 12.44 7.02
CA VAL A 25 -1.13 12.08 8.35
C VAL A 25 -2.11 13.14 8.85
N TRP A 26 -3.19 12.68 9.43
CA TRP A 26 -4.21 13.51 10.06
C TRP A 26 -4.00 13.52 11.57
N MET A 27 -3.94 14.70 12.17
CA MET A 27 -3.61 14.86 13.58
C MET A 27 -4.49 15.90 14.25
N PRO A 28 -4.82 15.71 15.56
CA PRO A 28 -5.44 16.77 16.36
C PRO A 28 -4.39 17.83 16.72
N GLY A 29 -4.77 19.10 16.73
CA GLY A 29 -3.97 20.13 17.37
C GLY A 29 -3.56 21.33 16.52
N ASN A 30 -2.72 22.17 17.10
CA ASN A 30 -2.27 23.44 16.53
C ASN A 30 -1.21 23.21 15.43
N THR A 31 -1.22 24.11 14.46
CA THR A 31 -0.29 24.11 13.33
C THR A 31 1.16 24.10 13.79
N PRO A 32 1.99 23.11 13.45
CA PRO A 32 3.42 23.28 13.56
C PRO A 32 3.87 24.34 12.55
N PRO A 33 4.96 25.06 12.82
CA PRO A 33 5.51 26.01 11.87
C PRO A 33 5.88 25.29 10.56
N VAL A 34 5.53 25.91 9.44
CA VAL A 34 5.70 25.38 8.07
C VAL A 34 7.18 25.13 7.71
N ASP A 35 8.10 25.76 8.43
CA ASP A 35 9.55 25.69 8.22
C ASP A 35 10.32 24.99 9.34
N ALA A 36 9.68 24.13 10.12
CA ALA A 36 10.40 23.37 11.13
C ALA A 36 11.39 22.42 10.46
N GLN A 37 12.68 22.64 10.63
CA GLN A 37 13.69 21.61 10.43
C GLN A 37 13.39 20.50 11.44
N VAL A 38 12.86 19.38 10.91
CA VAL A 38 12.63 18.21 11.74
C VAL A 38 13.96 17.49 11.85
N ASP A 39 14.56 17.50 13.04
CA ASP A 39 15.70 16.66 13.34
C ASP A 39 15.21 15.20 13.42
N VAL A 40 15.63 14.39 12.49
CA VAL A 40 15.32 12.95 12.44
C VAL A 40 16.39 12.13 13.17
N GLY A 41 17.29 12.77 13.88
CA GLY A 41 18.32 12.13 14.69
C GLY A 41 19.54 11.62 13.90
N PRO A 42 20.53 11.07 14.61
CA PRO A 42 21.78 10.60 14.00
C PRO A 42 21.60 9.28 13.26
N LYS A 43 22.60 8.95 12.43
CA LYS A 43 22.73 7.60 11.88
C LYS A 43 23.08 6.62 12.99
N ILE A 44 22.29 5.55 13.13
CA ILE A 44 22.48 4.51 14.15
C ILE A 44 22.57 3.15 13.43
N GLU A 45 23.79 2.62 13.36
CA GLU A 45 24.05 1.30 12.78
C GLU A 45 24.88 0.47 13.76
N HIS A 46 24.43 -0.74 14.04
CA HIS A 46 25.12 -1.69 14.91
C HIS A 46 25.41 -2.97 14.14
N GLU A 47 26.62 -3.50 14.31
CA GLU A 47 26.91 -4.86 13.89
C GLU A 47 26.43 -5.84 14.96
N VAL A 48 25.57 -6.77 14.56
CA VAL A 48 24.87 -7.72 15.43
C VAL A 48 25.21 -9.14 15.02
N PRO A 49 25.62 -10.04 15.94
CA PRO A 49 25.79 -11.45 15.62
C PRO A 49 24.47 -12.09 15.15
N ASN A 50 24.53 -12.99 14.16
CA ASN A 50 23.33 -13.62 13.61
C ASN A 50 22.56 -14.42 14.67
N GLU A 51 23.23 -14.96 15.68
CA GLU A 51 22.64 -15.71 16.80
C GLU A 51 21.74 -14.88 17.72
N VAL A 52 21.89 -13.55 17.70
CA VAL A 52 21.05 -12.63 18.46
C VAL A 52 19.67 -12.45 17.81
N PHE A 53 19.54 -12.78 16.51
CA PHE A 53 18.28 -12.66 15.80
C PHE A 53 17.43 -13.93 15.92
N ARG A 54 16.13 -13.75 16.19
CA ARG A 54 15.12 -14.81 16.31
C ARG A 54 14.81 -15.47 14.96
N SER A 55 15.77 -16.20 14.39
CA SER A 55 15.61 -16.92 13.11
C SER A 55 14.58 -18.05 13.18
N ASP A 56 14.18 -18.45 14.38
CA ASP A 56 13.07 -19.37 14.66
C ASP A 56 11.70 -18.76 14.33
N ILE A 57 11.58 -17.42 14.38
CA ILE A 57 10.34 -16.69 14.09
C ILE A 57 10.31 -16.22 12.64
N ALA A 58 11.40 -15.68 12.11
CA ALA A 58 11.48 -15.16 10.76
C ALA A 58 12.88 -15.37 10.15
N PRO A 59 12.99 -15.60 8.82
CA PRO A 59 14.30 -15.66 8.17
C PRO A 59 14.94 -14.28 8.12
N LEU A 60 16.22 -14.19 8.50
CA LEU A 60 17.00 -12.97 8.38
C LEU A 60 17.35 -12.72 6.91
N LYS A 61 16.97 -11.59 6.36
CA LYS A 61 17.17 -11.23 4.95
C LYS A 61 17.74 -9.83 4.77
N LEU A 62 18.61 -9.66 3.80
CA LEU A 62 19.19 -8.36 3.44
C LEU A 62 18.08 -7.39 2.99
N GLY A 63 18.18 -6.14 3.42
CA GLY A 63 17.29 -5.05 3.03
C GLY A 63 15.90 -5.06 3.70
N ARG A 64 15.59 -6.09 4.50
CA ARG A 64 14.29 -6.23 5.16
C ARG A 64 14.24 -5.47 6.49
N PHE A 65 13.04 -4.98 6.81
CA PHE A 65 12.73 -4.42 8.11
C PHE A 65 12.24 -5.49 9.08
N TYR A 66 12.65 -5.35 10.32
CA TYR A 66 12.25 -6.23 11.41
C TYR A 66 11.96 -5.44 12.68
N PRO A 67 10.94 -5.85 13.46
CA PRO A 67 10.75 -5.33 14.79
C PRO A 67 11.93 -5.70 15.68
N SER A 68 12.37 -4.77 16.51
CA SER A 68 13.55 -4.97 17.38
C SER A 68 13.35 -6.07 18.42
N GLN A 69 12.11 -6.46 18.71
CA GLN A 69 11.77 -7.61 19.54
C GLN A 69 12.27 -8.96 18.96
N LEU A 70 12.64 -9.00 17.68
CA LEU A 70 13.30 -10.16 17.08
C LEU A 70 14.80 -10.23 17.41
N LEU A 71 15.34 -9.27 18.13
CA LEU A 71 16.67 -9.35 18.75
C LEU A 71 16.52 -9.85 20.18
N HIS A 72 17.42 -10.75 20.60
CA HIS A 72 17.58 -11.12 22.02
C HIS A 72 18.34 -9.99 22.75
N ALA A 73 17.81 -8.76 22.73
CA ALA A 73 18.41 -7.59 23.35
C ALA A 73 17.31 -6.66 23.87
N ASP A 74 17.38 -6.32 25.16
CA ASP A 74 16.36 -5.52 25.83
C ASP A 74 16.48 -4.00 25.52
N ASP A 75 17.63 -3.52 25.02
CA ASP A 75 17.96 -2.11 24.83
C ASP A 75 18.15 -1.73 23.34
N ALA A 76 17.25 -2.13 22.46
CA ALA A 76 17.35 -1.74 21.07
C ALA A 76 17.10 -0.21 20.90
N PRO A 77 17.93 0.51 20.09
CA PRO A 77 17.83 1.96 19.92
C PRO A 77 16.51 2.47 19.33
N ALA A 78 15.79 1.61 18.61
CA ALA A 78 14.50 1.94 18.00
C ALA A 78 13.60 0.70 17.95
N PRO A 79 12.26 0.86 17.79
CA PRO A 79 11.33 -0.27 17.75
C PRO A 79 11.48 -1.17 16.52
N MET A 80 12.15 -0.66 15.47
CA MET A 80 12.43 -1.40 14.23
C MET A 80 13.85 -1.15 13.74
N PHE A 81 14.39 -2.10 13.00
CA PHE A 81 15.66 -1.95 12.30
C PHE A 81 15.58 -2.53 10.89
N ARG A 82 16.51 -2.10 10.04
CA ARG A 82 16.72 -2.62 8.70
C ARG A 82 18.05 -3.34 8.59
N VAL A 83 18.08 -4.46 7.89
CA VAL A 83 19.33 -5.19 7.61
C VAL A 83 20.05 -4.57 6.43
N MET A 84 21.19 -3.91 6.67
CA MET A 84 21.95 -3.20 5.62
C MET A 84 23.05 -4.03 5.00
N LYS A 85 23.60 -4.97 5.79
CA LYS A 85 24.60 -5.96 5.35
C LYS A 85 24.30 -7.28 6.05
N LEU A 86 24.57 -8.37 5.36
CA LEU A 86 24.39 -9.72 5.92
C LEU A 86 25.62 -10.57 5.56
N ASN A 87 26.29 -11.09 6.56
CA ASN A 87 27.43 -11.97 6.47
C ASN A 87 27.13 -13.33 7.09
N ALA A 88 28.06 -14.28 7.01
CA ALA A 88 27.86 -15.60 7.57
C ALA A 88 27.72 -15.61 9.11
N ALA A 89 28.35 -14.66 9.82
CA ALA A 89 28.37 -14.62 11.30
C ALA A 89 27.62 -13.41 11.89
N SER A 90 27.44 -12.33 11.12
CA SER A 90 26.87 -11.08 11.61
C SER A 90 26.04 -10.37 10.54
N PHE A 91 25.25 -9.40 10.97
CA PHE A 91 24.57 -8.46 10.09
C PHE A 91 24.67 -7.03 10.63
N VAL A 92 24.50 -6.04 9.77
CA VAL A 92 24.42 -4.64 10.18
C VAL A 92 22.94 -4.26 10.29
N ALA A 93 22.51 -3.99 11.52
CA ALA A 93 21.19 -3.46 11.86
C ALA A 93 21.24 -1.93 11.84
N ASN A 94 20.42 -1.32 10.98
CA ASN A 94 20.25 0.13 10.91
C ASN A 94 18.95 0.52 11.63
N PHE A 95 19.09 1.24 12.74
CA PHE A 95 18.02 1.78 13.57
C PHE A 95 17.73 3.26 13.28
N SER A 96 18.41 3.84 12.28
CA SER A 96 18.22 5.25 11.94
C SER A 96 16.81 5.52 11.46
N HIS A 97 16.36 6.75 11.68
CA HIS A 97 15.09 7.21 11.10
C HIS A 97 15.12 7.05 9.57
N PRO A 98 14.04 6.52 8.94
CA PRO A 98 14.02 6.27 7.49
C PRO A 98 14.28 7.50 6.61
N LEU A 99 13.96 8.70 7.07
CA LEU A 99 14.24 9.96 6.37
C LEU A 99 15.64 10.53 6.62
N GLN A 100 16.47 9.88 7.39
CA GLN A 100 17.81 10.38 7.68
C GLN A 100 18.61 10.61 6.38
N GLY A 101 19.18 11.82 6.24
CA GLY A 101 19.92 12.21 5.06
C GLY A 101 19.07 12.49 3.82
N ARG A 102 17.73 12.51 3.93
CA ARG A 102 16.82 12.84 2.84
C ARG A 102 16.39 14.30 2.87
N ILE A 103 16.18 14.87 1.68
CA ILE A 103 15.53 16.18 1.54
C ILE A 103 14.02 15.92 1.43
N PHE A 104 13.26 16.53 2.31
CA PHE A 104 11.81 16.44 2.30
C PHE A 104 11.16 17.78 2.63
N SER A 105 9.90 17.96 2.24
CA SER A 105 9.08 19.11 2.61
C SER A 105 7.86 18.65 3.39
N ILE A 106 7.44 19.46 4.35
CA ILE A 106 6.22 19.24 5.12
C ILE A 106 5.24 20.35 4.80
N ASP A 107 4.09 20.00 4.25
CA ASP A 107 2.98 20.93 4.04
C ASP A 107 1.91 20.67 5.10
N SER A 108 1.35 21.73 5.66
CA SER A 108 0.20 21.66 6.56
C SER A 108 -1.02 22.34 5.96
N GLY A 109 -2.21 21.79 6.15
CA GLY A 109 -3.46 22.35 5.66
C GLY A 109 -4.63 22.04 6.58
N LYS A 110 -5.69 22.84 6.48
CA LYS A 110 -6.96 22.55 7.16
C LYS A 110 -7.68 21.40 6.44
N SER A 111 -8.42 20.61 7.20
CA SER A 111 -9.19 19.49 6.69
C SER A 111 -10.64 19.88 6.46
N ASP A 112 -11.19 19.47 5.31
CA ASP A 112 -12.64 19.47 5.04
C ASP A 112 -13.31 18.16 5.49
N VAL A 113 -12.57 17.27 6.16
CA VAL A 113 -13.09 15.95 6.59
C VAL A 113 -13.79 16.10 7.94
N SER A 114 -15.00 15.59 8.03
CA SER A 114 -15.87 15.68 9.22
C SER A 114 -15.48 14.73 10.38
N THR A 115 -14.41 13.93 10.24
CA THR A 115 -13.95 12.98 11.25
C THR A 115 -12.80 13.55 12.06
N GLU A 116 -12.83 13.34 13.39
CA GLU A 116 -11.73 13.70 14.28
C GLU A 116 -10.50 12.83 13.96
N PRO A 117 -9.31 13.44 13.76
CA PRO A 117 -8.09 12.70 13.52
C PRO A 117 -7.55 12.07 14.81
N VAL A 118 -6.77 11.02 14.63
CA VAL A 118 -5.96 10.38 15.67
C VAL A 118 -4.58 10.12 15.08
N GLY A 119 -3.52 10.36 15.82
CA GLY A 119 -2.16 10.11 15.33
C GLY A 119 -1.10 10.98 16.00
N LYS A 120 0.14 10.67 15.72
CA LYS A 120 1.32 11.37 16.26
C LYS A 120 2.27 11.77 15.13
N VAL A 121 3.02 12.87 15.34
CA VAL A 121 4.00 13.38 14.36
C VAL A 121 5.08 12.35 14.05
N GLU A 122 5.52 11.61 15.06
CA GLU A 122 6.53 10.56 14.92
C GLU A 122 6.13 9.51 13.88
N GLN A 123 4.84 9.19 13.82
CA GLN A 123 4.34 8.24 12.81
C GLN A 123 4.43 8.78 11.38
N LEU A 124 4.26 10.09 11.20
CA LEU A 124 4.44 10.74 9.90
C LEU A 124 5.85 10.51 9.37
N LEU A 125 6.84 10.73 10.22
CA LEU A 125 8.24 10.63 9.85
C LEU A 125 8.66 9.17 9.63
N GLU A 126 8.21 8.26 10.48
CA GLU A 126 8.46 6.83 10.36
C GLU A 126 7.97 6.28 9.01
N TRP A 127 6.79 6.70 8.58
CA TRP A 127 6.17 6.24 7.35
C TRP A 127 6.72 6.90 6.08
N SER A 128 7.36 8.04 6.20
CA SER A 128 7.93 8.76 5.05
C SER A 128 9.17 8.10 4.47
N GLY A 129 9.79 7.18 5.21
CA GLY A 129 11.04 6.52 4.80
C GLY A 129 10.90 5.34 3.84
N MET A 130 9.71 5.09 3.31
CA MET A 130 9.43 3.90 2.50
C MET A 130 10.31 3.72 1.29
N GLU A 131 10.79 4.80 0.72
CA GLU A 131 11.57 4.80 -0.49
C GLU A 131 12.97 4.25 -0.36
N THR A 132 13.54 4.30 0.84
CA THR A 132 14.84 3.68 1.08
C THR A 132 14.82 2.17 0.77
N GLN A 133 13.64 1.57 0.80
CA GLN A 133 13.41 0.17 0.45
C GLN A 133 13.70 -0.12 -1.01
N MET A 134 13.19 0.72 -1.92
CA MET A 134 13.28 0.50 -3.37
C MET A 134 14.71 0.65 -3.91
N GLN A 135 15.57 1.34 -3.17
CA GLN A 135 16.97 1.57 -3.54
C GLN A 135 17.93 0.55 -2.91
N THR A 136 17.50 -0.16 -1.88
CA THR A 136 18.34 -1.16 -1.21
C THR A 136 18.06 -2.53 -1.80
N PRO A 137 19.10 -3.27 -2.22
CA PRO A 137 18.94 -4.65 -2.64
C PRO A 137 18.22 -5.45 -1.55
N THR A 138 17.13 -6.12 -1.92
CA THR A 138 16.37 -6.98 -1.02
C THR A 138 15.82 -8.16 -1.79
N ASP A 139 15.77 -9.31 -1.13
CA ASP A 139 15.09 -10.50 -1.63
C ASP A 139 13.65 -10.49 -1.10
N PHE A 140 12.74 -9.85 -1.85
CA PHE A 140 11.32 -9.95 -1.53
C PHE A 140 10.77 -11.34 -1.85
N GLU A 141 11.18 -11.93 -2.98
CA GLU A 141 10.60 -13.14 -3.53
C GLU A 141 11.53 -14.35 -3.33
N GLY A 142 11.36 -15.03 -2.22
CA GLY A 142 12.02 -16.32 -1.97
C GLY A 142 11.16 -17.51 -2.38
N PRO A 143 11.64 -18.75 -2.19
CA PRO A 143 10.87 -19.96 -2.45
C PRO A 143 9.53 -19.96 -1.72
N GLY A 144 8.45 -20.24 -2.45
CA GLY A 144 7.08 -20.24 -1.90
C GLY A 144 6.50 -18.86 -1.60
N ALA A 145 7.09 -17.77 -2.11
CA ALA A 145 6.59 -16.40 -1.89
C ALA A 145 5.11 -16.24 -2.27
N PHE A 146 4.69 -16.89 -3.34
CA PHE A 146 3.34 -16.80 -3.89
C PHE A 146 2.42 -17.95 -3.46
N SER A 147 2.87 -18.87 -2.62
CA SER A 147 2.01 -19.88 -2.01
C SER A 147 1.02 -19.26 -1.04
N ARG A 148 -0.10 -19.92 -0.82
CA ARG A 148 -1.19 -19.50 0.06
C ARG A 148 -1.47 -20.57 1.11
N GLU A 149 -2.20 -20.24 2.14
CA GLU A 149 -2.69 -21.22 3.11
C GLU A 149 -3.73 -22.14 2.46
N ASP A 150 -4.63 -21.56 1.66
CA ASP A 150 -5.64 -22.27 0.88
C ASP A 150 -5.30 -22.20 -0.62
N GLU A 151 -4.79 -23.32 -1.16
CA GLU A 151 -4.43 -23.48 -2.58
C GLU A 151 -5.59 -24.02 -3.46
N PHE A 152 -6.80 -24.22 -2.90
CA PHE A 152 -7.97 -24.57 -3.70
C PHE A 152 -8.30 -23.47 -4.73
N PRO A 153 -8.95 -23.81 -5.85
CA PRO A 153 -9.32 -22.84 -6.87
C PRO A 153 -10.06 -21.62 -6.30
N ASP A 154 -9.71 -20.43 -6.76
CA ASP A 154 -10.34 -19.21 -6.30
C ASP A 154 -11.84 -19.16 -6.66
N THR A 155 -12.22 -19.79 -7.75
CA THR A 155 -13.62 -19.96 -8.17
C THR A 155 -14.47 -20.66 -7.12
N GLU A 156 -13.91 -21.60 -6.34
CA GLU A 156 -14.61 -22.26 -5.24
C GLU A 156 -14.73 -21.37 -4.02
N PHE A 157 -13.64 -20.71 -3.63
CA PHE A 157 -13.62 -19.81 -2.46
C PHE A 157 -14.53 -18.60 -2.64
N TYR A 158 -14.59 -18.03 -3.85
CA TYR A 158 -15.40 -16.83 -4.16
C TYR A 158 -16.76 -17.16 -4.79
N THR A 159 -17.25 -18.41 -4.68
CA THR A 159 -18.57 -18.80 -5.19
C THR A 159 -19.70 -18.02 -4.54
N LEU A 160 -19.62 -17.77 -3.23
CA LEU A 160 -20.63 -16.99 -2.50
C LEU A 160 -20.27 -15.51 -2.56
N ALA A 161 -21.22 -14.70 -3.00
CA ALA A 161 -21.07 -13.25 -3.02
C ALA A 161 -20.80 -12.69 -1.61
N ARG A 162 -19.77 -11.87 -1.50
CA ARG A 162 -19.34 -11.25 -0.24
C ARG A 162 -19.54 -9.75 -0.30
N LYS A 163 -20.79 -9.31 -0.17
CA LYS A 163 -21.16 -7.89 -0.21
C LYS A 163 -20.73 -7.17 1.09
N VAL A 164 -19.45 -7.32 1.44
CA VAL A 164 -18.83 -6.66 2.59
C VAL A 164 -17.85 -5.59 2.10
N THR A 165 -17.67 -4.54 2.89
CA THR A 165 -16.62 -3.56 2.63
C THR A 165 -15.28 -4.14 3.10
N HIS A 166 -14.30 -4.20 2.19
CA HIS A 166 -12.96 -4.70 2.50
C HIS A 166 -12.17 -3.73 3.38
N VAL A 167 -12.55 -2.46 3.40
CA VAL A 167 -12.02 -1.39 4.26
C VAL A 167 -13.17 -0.63 4.90
N ASP A 168 -12.89 0.16 5.94
CA ASP A 168 -13.93 0.98 6.55
C ASP A 168 -14.37 2.16 5.64
N ALA A 169 -15.49 2.79 5.97
CA ALA A 169 -16.09 3.83 5.15
C ALA A 169 -15.21 5.09 5.00
N VAL A 170 -14.30 5.36 5.95
CA VAL A 170 -13.36 6.48 5.85
C VAL A 170 -12.28 6.14 4.82
N CYS A 171 -11.65 4.99 4.94
CA CYS A 171 -10.66 4.52 3.97
C CYS A 171 -11.26 4.45 2.55
N ALA A 172 -12.47 3.90 2.39
CA ALA A 172 -13.16 3.85 1.10
C ALA A 172 -13.31 5.22 0.43
N ARG A 173 -13.73 6.25 1.21
CA ARG A 173 -13.80 7.64 0.70
C ARG A 173 -12.42 8.19 0.34
N ARG A 174 -11.37 7.82 1.08
CA ARG A 174 -10.01 8.25 0.78
C ARG A 174 -9.46 7.60 -0.49
N ILE A 175 -9.79 6.32 -0.75
CA ILE A 175 -9.48 5.65 -2.03
C ILE A 175 -10.13 6.42 -3.18
N GLN A 176 -11.43 6.73 -3.08
CA GLN A 176 -12.13 7.50 -4.11
C GLN A 176 -11.52 8.89 -4.34
N ALA A 177 -11.13 9.59 -3.25
CA ALA A 177 -10.48 10.89 -3.34
C ALA A 177 -9.08 10.80 -3.98
N LEU A 178 -8.32 9.75 -3.71
CA LEU A 178 -7.06 9.49 -4.38
C LEU A 178 -7.28 9.25 -5.87
N TYR A 179 -8.20 8.37 -6.25
CA TYR A 179 -8.52 8.10 -7.66
C TYR A 179 -8.94 9.36 -8.41
N ARG A 180 -9.73 10.24 -7.79
CA ARG A 180 -10.08 11.55 -8.38
C ARG A 180 -8.85 12.43 -8.67
N THR A 181 -7.79 12.27 -7.88
CA THR A 181 -6.55 13.07 -8.02
C THR A 181 -5.59 12.48 -9.05
N VAL A 182 -5.53 11.14 -9.15
CA VAL A 182 -4.50 10.47 -9.95
C VAL A 182 -5.01 9.96 -11.29
N LEU A 183 -6.29 9.58 -11.41
CA LEU A 183 -6.83 9.08 -12.67
C LEU A 183 -7.09 10.24 -13.65
N PRO A 184 -6.87 10.02 -14.95
CA PRO A 184 -7.25 11.00 -15.96
C PRO A 184 -8.76 11.27 -15.94
N GLU A 185 -9.16 12.50 -16.20
CA GLU A 185 -10.58 12.84 -16.42
C GLU A 185 -11.12 12.14 -17.68
N ASN A 186 -12.38 11.74 -17.64
CA ASN A 186 -13.05 11.00 -18.72
C ASN A 186 -12.33 9.70 -19.12
N ALA A 187 -11.62 9.05 -18.19
CA ALA A 187 -10.91 7.81 -18.43
C ALA A 187 -11.85 6.63 -18.68
N ARG A 188 -11.47 5.73 -19.59
CA ARG A 188 -11.94 4.35 -19.61
C ARG A 188 -11.06 3.52 -18.70
N VAL A 189 -11.64 2.97 -17.62
CA VAL A 189 -10.92 2.29 -16.54
C VAL A 189 -11.19 0.80 -16.57
N LEU A 190 -10.14 -0.01 -16.39
CA LEU A 190 -10.27 -1.43 -16.04
C LEU A 190 -10.10 -1.56 -14.52
N ASP A 191 -11.11 -2.09 -13.84
CA ASP A 191 -11.06 -2.47 -12.43
C ASP A 191 -10.74 -3.96 -12.33
N LEU A 192 -9.48 -4.26 -11.97
CA LEU A 192 -8.97 -5.61 -11.80
C LEU A 192 -9.38 -6.18 -10.45
N MET A 193 -9.85 -7.42 -10.45
CA MET A 193 -10.35 -8.12 -9.27
C MET A 193 -11.52 -7.34 -8.63
N ALA A 194 -12.36 -6.76 -9.50
CA ALA A 194 -13.53 -6.00 -9.10
C ALA A 194 -14.52 -6.86 -8.30
N GLY A 195 -15.10 -6.27 -7.28
CA GLY A 195 -16.23 -6.80 -6.54
C GLY A 195 -17.47 -5.91 -6.71
N TRP A 196 -18.33 -5.91 -5.72
CA TRP A 196 -19.60 -5.18 -5.74
C TRP A 196 -19.47 -3.63 -5.64
N ARG A 197 -18.25 -3.10 -5.46
CA ARG A 197 -17.93 -1.65 -5.41
C ARG A 197 -16.54 -1.40 -5.95
N SER A 198 -16.40 -0.39 -6.80
CA SER A 198 -15.14 0.01 -7.44
C SER A 198 -14.46 1.24 -6.81
N HIS A 199 -15.14 2.01 -5.97
CA HIS A 199 -14.64 3.26 -5.39
C HIS A 199 -14.15 4.30 -6.43
N LEU A 200 -14.60 4.21 -7.68
CA LEU A 200 -14.21 5.13 -8.73
C LEU A 200 -14.89 6.49 -8.54
N PRO A 201 -14.22 7.60 -8.90
CA PRO A 201 -14.84 8.93 -8.90
C PRO A 201 -15.80 9.09 -10.07
N ASP A 202 -16.70 10.06 -9.95
CA ASP A 202 -17.67 10.46 -10.98
C ASP A 202 -17.03 11.10 -12.23
N THR A 203 -15.72 11.39 -12.19
CA THR A 203 -14.94 11.88 -13.33
C THR A 203 -14.53 10.79 -14.31
N VAL A 204 -14.74 9.51 -13.99
CA VAL A 204 -14.49 8.37 -14.87
C VAL A 204 -15.62 8.27 -15.90
N GLN A 205 -15.26 8.14 -17.18
CA GLN A 205 -16.24 8.03 -18.26
C GLN A 205 -16.92 6.66 -18.29
N SER A 206 -16.15 5.60 -18.17
CA SER A 206 -16.65 4.22 -18.15
C SER A 206 -15.69 3.28 -17.41
N ALA A 207 -16.24 2.27 -16.78
CA ALA A 207 -15.47 1.24 -16.10
C ALA A 207 -15.85 -0.15 -16.59
N VAL A 208 -14.83 -0.99 -16.79
CA VAL A 208 -14.96 -2.42 -17.04
C VAL A 208 -14.48 -3.14 -15.78
N GLY A 209 -15.33 -3.95 -15.17
CA GLY A 209 -14.96 -4.78 -14.03
C GLY A 209 -14.57 -6.20 -14.47
N LEU A 210 -13.40 -6.65 -14.03
CA LEU A 210 -12.99 -8.02 -14.16
C LEU A 210 -12.84 -8.63 -12.77
N GLY A 211 -13.65 -9.64 -12.46
CA GLY A 211 -13.70 -10.27 -11.13
C GLY A 211 -14.12 -11.73 -11.20
N LEU A 212 -14.28 -12.36 -10.05
CA LEU A 212 -14.60 -13.79 -9.96
C LEU A 212 -16.09 -14.08 -9.71
N ASN A 213 -16.82 -13.17 -9.07
CA ASN A 213 -18.19 -13.40 -8.69
C ASN A 213 -19.15 -12.55 -9.54
N ALA A 214 -19.99 -13.20 -10.36
CA ALA A 214 -20.92 -12.52 -11.25
C ALA A 214 -21.95 -11.68 -10.50
N GLU A 215 -22.48 -12.17 -9.36
CA GLU A 215 -23.46 -11.45 -8.55
C GLU A 215 -22.89 -10.16 -7.96
N GLU A 216 -21.63 -10.20 -7.49
CA GLU A 216 -20.96 -9.01 -7.00
C GLU A 216 -20.73 -7.98 -8.13
N LEU A 217 -20.31 -8.44 -9.30
CA LEU A 217 -20.13 -7.58 -10.47
C LEU A 217 -21.45 -6.97 -10.94
N ASP A 218 -22.55 -7.72 -10.91
CA ASP A 218 -23.87 -7.23 -11.31
C ASP A 218 -24.41 -6.15 -10.35
N ASP A 219 -24.12 -6.27 -9.08
CA ASP A 219 -24.48 -5.26 -8.07
C ASP A 219 -23.62 -3.99 -8.13
N ASN A 220 -22.50 -4.04 -8.85
CA ASN A 220 -21.62 -2.89 -8.97
C ASN A 220 -22.15 -1.88 -10.01
N SER A 221 -22.87 -0.88 -9.52
CA SER A 221 -23.48 0.15 -10.37
C SER A 221 -22.47 1.07 -11.08
N GLN A 222 -21.19 1.03 -10.73
CA GLN A 222 -20.13 1.82 -11.38
C GLN A 222 -19.61 1.16 -12.67
N LEU A 223 -19.92 -0.14 -12.90
CA LEU A 223 -19.42 -0.89 -14.04
C LEU A 223 -20.38 -0.79 -15.24
N ALA A 224 -19.83 -0.37 -16.38
CA ALA A 224 -20.52 -0.43 -17.67
C ALA A 224 -20.44 -1.82 -18.33
N GLU A 225 -19.32 -2.51 -18.13
CA GLU A 225 -19.04 -3.87 -18.63
C GLU A 225 -18.54 -4.76 -17.49
N ARG A 226 -18.86 -6.06 -17.53
CA ARG A 226 -18.55 -7.05 -16.50
C ARG A 226 -17.97 -8.29 -17.12
N ILE A 227 -16.83 -8.77 -16.61
CA ILE A 227 -16.15 -9.95 -17.09
C ILE A 227 -15.84 -10.85 -15.91
N VAL A 228 -16.36 -12.06 -15.93
CA VAL A 228 -16.02 -13.10 -14.94
C VAL A 228 -14.81 -13.86 -15.45
N LYS A 229 -13.67 -13.72 -14.74
CA LYS A 229 -12.44 -14.41 -15.09
C LYS A 229 -11.53 -14.58 -13.88
N ASP A 230 -10.96 -15.79 -13.74
CA ASP A 230 -9.89 -16.07 -12.78
C ASP A 230 -8.53 -15.77 -13.40
N ILE A 231 -7.94 -14.62 -12.97
CA ILE A 231 -6.63 -14.19 -13.45
C ILE A 231 -5.46 -14.87 -12.74
N ASN A 232 -5.70 -15.62 -11.67
CA ASN A 232 -4.69 -16.49 -11.08
C ASN A 232 -4.57 -17.80 -11.85
N ALA A 233 -5.67 -18.32 -12.38
CA ALA A 233 -5.66 -19.51 -13.24
C ALA A 233 -5.17 -19.20 -14.66
N ASP A 234 -5.62 -18.07 -15.24
CA ASP A 234 -5.18 -17.59 -16.56
C ASP A 234 -4.89 -16.09 -16.50
N PRO A 235 -3.61 -15.69 -16.39
CA PRO A 235 -3.21 -14.31 -16.22
C PRO A 235 -3.31 -13.43 -17.48
N VAL A 236 -3.74 -13.95 -18.62
CA VAL A 236 -3.92 -13.16 -19.84
C VAL A 236 -5.20 -12.36 -19.74
N LEU A 237 -5.13 -11.03 -19.83
CA LEU A 237 -6.33 -10.18 -19.82
C LEU A 237 -7.04 -10.20 -21.16
N PRO A 238 -8.39 -10.39 -21.20
CA PRO A 238 -9.17 -10.60 -22.42
C PRO A 238 -9.45 -9.28 -23.16
N PHE A 239 -8.45 -8.43 -23.27
CA PHE A 239 -8.57 -7.11 -23.92
C PHE A 239 -7.43 -6.91 -24.92
N PRO A 240 -7.67 -6.16 -26.01
CA PRO A 240 -6.61 -5.73 -26.91
C PRO A 240 -5.59 -4.82 -26.21
N ASP A 241 -4.42 -4.66 -26.83
CA ASP A 241 -3.42 -3.70 -26.41
C ASP A 241 -4.00 -2.28 -26.42
N ALA A 242 -3.50 -1.42 -25.55
CA ALA A 242 -3.84 0.01 -25.51
C ALA A 242 -5.36 0.32 -25.46
N SER A 243 -6.13 -0.48 -24.70
CA SER A 243 -7.58 -0.37 -24.58
C SER A 243 -8.07 0.58 -23.49
N PHE A 244 -7.24 0.85 -22.48
CA PHE A 244 -7.63 1.59 -21.28
C PHE A 244 -6.74 2.79 -21.01
N ASP A 245 -7.33 3.83 -20.43
CA ASP A 245 -6.62 5.01 -19.95
C ASP A 245 -6.06 4.78 -18.54
N ALA A 246 -6.72 3.92 -17.76
CA ALA A 246 -6.23 3.49 -16.45
C ALA A 246 -6.63 2.05 -16.14
N VAL A 247 -5.80 1.38 -15.35
CA VAL A 247 -6.10 0.10 -14.70
C VAL A 247 -5.97 0.33 -13.19
N VAL A 248 -6.97 -0.09 -12.43
CA VAL A 248 -6.94 -0.04 -10.96
C VAL A 248 -7.02 -1.44 -10.37
N CYS A 249 -6.34 -1.67 -9.25
CA CYS A 249 -6.48 -2.88 -8.43
C CYS A 249 -6.68 -2.42 -6.98
N THR A 250 -7.90 -2.57 -6.49
CA THR A 250 -8.31 -2.00 -5.21
C THR A 250 -8.35 -3.05 -4.12
N VAL A 251 -7.41 -2.99 -3.18
CA VAL A 251 -7.32 -3.87 -1.98
C VAL A 251 -7.47 -5.36 -2.35
N SER A 252 -6.76 -5.76 -3.41
CA SER A 252 -6.86 -7.14 -3.95
C SER A 252 -5.52 -7.67 -4.49
N PHE A 253 -4.50 -6.83 -4.62
CA PHE A 253 -3.20 -7.21 -5.20
C PHE A 253 -2.50 -8.34 -4.41
N GLU A 254 -2.76 -8.42 -3.12
CA GLU A 254 -2.26 -9.42 -2.17
C GLU A 254 -2.69 -10.86 -2.45
N TYR A 255 -3.65 -11.05 -3.34
CA TYR A 255 -4.15 -12.38 -3.71
C TYR A 255 -3.61 -12.91 -5.05
N LEU A 256 -2.79 -12.12 -5.74
CA LEU A 256 -2.20 -12.50 -7.01
C LEU A 256 -1.09 -13.52 -6.83
N THR A 257 -1.27 -14.72 -7.40
CA THR A 257 -0.25 -15.79 -7.41
C THR A 257 0.75 -15.65 -8.56
N GLN A 258 0.41 -14.87 -9.59
CA GLN A 258 1.26 -14.56 -10.74
C GLN A 258 1.39 -13.04 -10.97
N PRO A 259 1.81 -12.25 -9.95
CA PRO A 259 1.72 -10.78 -10.00
C PRO A 259 2.58 -10.18 -11.13
N HIS A 260 3.74 -10.73 -11.45
CA HIS A 260 4.57 -10.27 -12.56
C HIS A 260 3.83 -10.30 -13.90
N LYS A 261 3.09 -11.40 -14.17
CA LYS A 261 2.33 -11.54 -15.43
C LYS A 261 1.16 -10.55 -15.46
N ILE A 262 0.46 -10.38 -14.35
CA ILE A 262 -0.68 -9.45 -14.26
C ILE A 262 -0.22 -7.99 -14.42
N VAL A 263 0.92 -7.61 -13.83
CA VAL A 263 1.46 -6.26 -14.01
C VAL A 263 1.92 -6.03 -15.47
N ALA A 264 2.52 -7.04 -16.12
CA ALA A 264 2.85 -6.98 -17.53
C ALA A 264 1.61 -6.85 -18.42
N GLU A 265 0.54 -7.60 -18.14
CA GLU A 265 -0.74 -7.51 -18.85
C GLU A 265 -1.43 -6.15 -18.62
N ALA A 266 -1.42 -5.64 -17.38
CA ALA A 266 -1.89 -4.28 -17.09
C ALA A 266 -1.14 -3.25 -17.95
N ARG A 267 0.19 -3.42 -18.11
CA ARG A 267 1.00 -2.55 -18.99
C ARG A 267 0.60 -2.68 -20.46
N ARG A 268 0.33 -3.91 -20.94
CA ARG A 268 -0.07 -4.19 -22.33
C ARG A 268 -1.40 -3.54 -22.69
N VAL A 269 -2.41 -3.67 -21.82
CA VAL A 269 -3.76 -3.15 -22.09
C VAL A 269 -3.88 -1.63 -21.89
N LEU A 270 -2.89 -0.99 -21.26
CA LEU A 270 -2.86 0.45 -21.09
C LEU A 270 -2.39 1.17 -22.35
N LYS A 271 -3.05 2.28 -22.69
CA LYS A 271 -2.58 3.24 -23.67
C LYS A 271 -1.24 3.86 -23.23
N SER A 272 -0.49 4.39 -24.17
CA SER A 272 0.70 5.18 -23.81
C SER A 272 0.31 6.37 -22.94
N GLY A 273 1.01 6.55 -21.81
CA GLY A 273 0.66 7.55 -20.79
C GLY A 273 -0.48 7.15 -19.85
N GLY A 274 -1.08 5.98 -20.05
CA GLY A 274 -2.08 5.42 -19.12
C GLY A 274 -1.48 5.02 -17.77
N MET A 275 -2.31 4.81 -16.76
CA MET A 275 -1.86 4.59 -15.39
C MET A 275 -2.29 3.23 -14.84
N PHE A 276 -1.38 2.56 -14.16
CA PHE A 276 -1.70 1.42 -13.30
C PHE A 276 -1.62 1.83 -11.84
N VAL A 277 -2.75 1.76 -11.12
CA VAL A 277 -2.87 2.19 -9.72
C VAL A 277 -3.26 1.02 -8.85
N VAL A 278 -2.44 0.70 -7.86
CA VAL A 278 -2.69 -0.33 -6.86
C VAL A 278 -2.93 0.34 -5.52
N THR A 279 -4.07 0.08 -4.89
CA THR A 279 -4.35 0.51 -3.52
C THR A 279 -4.38 -0.66 -2.57
N LEU A 280 -3.87 -0.48 -1.37
CA LEU A 280 -3.63 -1.50 -0.36
C LEU A 280 -4.12 -1.00 1.00
N SER A 281 -4.37 -1.93 1.92
CA SER A 281 -4.68 -1.63 3.32
C SER A 281 -4.11 -2.69 4.26
N HIS A 282 -4.55 -2.69 5.52
CA HIS A 282 -4.17 -3.74 6.49
C HIS A 282 -5.06 -4.98 6.43
N ARG A 283 -6.22 -4.88 5.80
CA ARG A 283 -7.19 -5.98 5.76
C ARG A 283 -6.92 -6.89 4.57
N TYR A 284 -6.96 -8.18 4.81
CA TYR A 284 -6.91 -9.24 3.80
C TYR A 284 -7.60 -10.51 4.31
N PHE A 285 -7.89 -11.45 3.43
CA PHE A 285 -8.40 -12.78 3.77
C PHE A 285 -7.22 -13.74 4.00
N PRO A 286 -6.94 -14.15 5.24
CA PRO A 286 -5.77 -14.97 5.55
C PRO A 286 -5.60 -16.21 4.67
N PRO A 287 -6.65 -17.00 4.37
CA PRO A 287 -6.48 -18.20 3.58
C PRO A 287 -5.99 -17.97 2.14
N LYS A 288 -6.34 -16.81 1.54
CA LYS A 288 -6.06 -16.52 0.12
C LYS A 288 -4.93 -15.53 -0.11
N VAL A 289 -4.45 -14.87 0.92
CA VAL A 289 -3.31 -13.97 0.80
C VAL A 289 -2.03 -14.76 0.50
N ILE A 290 -1.18 -14.25 -0.40
CA ILE A 290 0.11 -14.87 -0.69
C ILE A 290 1.04 -14.78 0.54
N ARG A 291 1.84 -15.81 0.76
CA ARG A 291 2.76 -15.91 1.89
C ARG A 291 3.69 -14.71 2.02
N LEU A 292 4.21 -14.22 0.90
CA LEU A 292 5.06 -13.03 0.89
C LEU A 292 4.40 -11.84 1.59
N TRP A 293 3.10 -11.60 1.31
CA TRP A 293 2.37 -10.47 1.89
C TRP A 293 2.37 -10.47 3.41
N THR A 294 2.23 -11.63 4.03
CA THR A 294 2.21 -11.78 5.50
C THR A 294 3.59 -11.58 6.13
N GLN A 295 4.65 -11.74 5.35
CA GLN A 295 6.04 -11.57 5.78
C GLN A 295 6.57 -10.15 5.60
N LEU A 296 5.86 -9.31 4.82
CA LEU A 296 6.27 -7.94 4.51
C LEU A 296 5.64 -6.95 5.49
N HIS A 297 6.44 -6.01 5.97
CA HIS A 297 5.92 -4.79 6.59
C HIS A 297 5.09 -4.00 5.55
N PRO A 298 4.02 -3.26 5.93
CA PRO A 298 3.22 -2.48 4.98
C PRO A 298 4.02 -1.61 4.01
N MET A 299 5.12 -1.02 4.48
CA MET A 299 6.03 -0.24 3.64
C MET A 299 6.74 -1.10 2.60
N GLU A 300 7.17 -2.30 2.99
CA GLU A 300 7.80 -3.25 2.06
C GLU A 300 6.80 -3.76 1.02
N ARG A 301 5.52 -3.92 1.37
CA ARG A 301 4.46 -4.26 0.41
C ARG A 301 4.38 -3.25 -0.72
N MET A 302 4.37 -1.95 -0.38
CA MET A 302 4.38 -0.87 -1.38
C MET A 302 5.65 -0.87 -2.23
N ALA A 303 6.80 -1.04 -1.59
CA ALA A 303 8.09 -1.10 -2.29
C ALA A 303 8.16 -2.29 -3.25
N TRP A 304 7.65 -3.45 -2.82
CA TRP A 304 7.55 -4.63 -3.66
C TRP A 304 6.64 -4.39 -4.87
N VAL A 305 5.41 -3.89 -4.67
CA VAL A 305 4.49 -3.53 -5.75
C VAL A 305 5.12 -2.52 -6.71
N GLY A 306 5.78 -1.48 -6.19
CA GLY A 306 6.48 -0.49 -7.00
C GLY A 306 7.64 -1.09 -7.80
N THR A 307 8.33 -2.08 -7.25
CA THR A 307 9.39 -2.82 -7.96
C THR A 307 8.82 -3.60 -9.14
N LEU A 308 7.68 -4.30 -8.95
CA LEU A 308 6.99 -5.02 -10.03
C LEU A 308 6.54 -4.06 -11.14
N ILE A 309 5.94 -2.93 -10.76
CA ILE A 309 5.52 -1.88 -11.71
C ILE A 309 6.74 -1.38 -12.51
N LYS A 310 7.85 -1.07 -11.84
CA LYS A 310 9.08 -0.64 -12.52
C LYS A 310 9.64 -1.69 -13.47
N GLN A 311 9.70 -2.95 -13.02
CA GLN A 311 10.20 -4.07 -13.82
C GLN A 311 9.36 -4.33 -15.07
N ALA A 312 8.05 -4.09 -15.01
CA ALA A 312 7.16 -4.17 -16.17
C ALA A 312 7.32 -3.00 -17.17
N GLY A 313 8.23 -2.05 -16.92
CA GLY A 313 8.54 -0.95 -17.82
C GLY A 313 7.67 0.30 -17.64
N PHE A 314 6.94 0.41 -16.55
CA PHE A 314 6.26 1.67 -16.20
C PHE A 314 7.29 2.74 -15.80
N LYS A 315 6.95 3.98 -16.10
CA LYS A 315 7.71 5.18 -15.75
C LYS A 315 7.06 5.88 -14.55
N LYS A 316 7.81 6.75 -13.87
CA LYS A 316 7.30 7.60 -12.77
C LYS A 316 6.52 6.79 -11.73
N VAL A 317 7.18 5.83 -11.11
CA VAL A 317 6.56 5.07 -10.01
C VAL A 317 6.44 5.98 -8.79
N GLU A 318 5.19 6.26 -8.40
CA GLU A 318 4.88 7.12 -7.27
C GLU A 318 4.17 6.33 -6.17
N THR A 319 4.28 6.80 -4.94
CA THR A 319 3.60 6.20 -3.79
C THR A 319 2.81 7.24 -2.99
N TYR A 320 1.77 6.76 -2.30
CA TYR A 320 0.95 7.55 -1.42
C TYR A 320 0.58 6.74 -0.18
N VAL A 321 0.68 7.38 0.98
CA VAL A 321 0.19 6.84 2.25
C VAL A 321 -0.73 7.86 2.89
N GLU A 322 -1.83 7.38 3.46
CA GLU A 322 -2.71 8.20 4.28
C GLU A 322 -3.21 7.42 5.48
N ARG A 323 -3.08 8.00 6.67
CA ARG A 323 -3.50 7.42 7.94
C ARG A 323 -3.81 8.49 9.00
N GLY A 324 -4.21 8.06 10.20
CA GLY A 324 -4.46 8.94 11.34
C GLY A 324 -5.89 9.50 11.37
N LEU A 325 -6.79 9.05 10.53
CA LEU A 325 -8.21 9.38 10.61
C LEU A 325 -8.92 8.44 11.60
N ARG A 326 -9.94 8.96 12.25
CA ARG A 326 -10.71 8.17 13.21
C ARG A 326 -11.59 7.15 12.47
N ARG A 327 -11.64 5.94 13.02
CA ARG A 327 -12.52 4.88 12.54
C ARG A 327 -13.98 5.26 12.74
N PRO A 328 -14.88 4.97 11.77
CA PRO A 328 -16.32 5.17 11.93
C PRO A 328 -16.85 4.41 13.15
N LYS A 329 -17.75 5.03 13.90
CA LYS A 329 -18.33 4.42 15.10
C LYS A 329 -19.19 3.19 14.81
N ASP A 330 -19.72 3.10 13.60
CA ASP A 330 -20.53 2.00 13.08
C ASP A 330 -19.72 0.89 12.42
N ASP A 331 -18.39 1.04 12.34
CA ASP A 331 -17.51 -0.04 11.86
C ASP A 331 -17.44 -1.17 12.89
N ARG A 332 -17.46 -2.42 12.42
CA ARG A 332 -17.45 -3.63 13.26
C ARG A 332 -16.25 -3.77 14.20
N TYR A 333 -15.18 -3.00 13.94
CA TYR A 333 -13.96 -2.97 14.75
C TYR A 333 -13.79 -1.69 15.56
N ALA A 334 -14.82 -0.82 15.63
CA ALA A 334 -14.75 0.47 16.33
C ALA A 334 -14.40 0.34 17.82
N ASP A 335 -14.80 -0.76 18.46
CA ASP A 335 -14.49 -1.02 19.87
C ASP A 335 -13.04 -1.49 20.11
N LYS A 336 -12.34 -1.92 19.06
CA LYS A 336 -10.97 -2.47 19.13
C LYS A 336 -9.91 -1.56 18.53
N LEU A 337 -10.29 -0.77 17.53
CA LEU A 337 -9.38 0.05 16.73
C LEU A 337 -9.90 1.49 16.68
N THR A 338 -9.07 2.43 17.08
CA THR A 338 -9.42 3.87 17.07
C THR A 338 -9.18 4.51 15.72
N GLU A 339 -8.15 4.06 14.99
CA GLU A 339 -7.82 4.57 13.66
C GLU A 339 -8.59 3.84 12.56
N SER A 340 -9.00 4.59 11.55
CA SER A 340 -9.47 4.08 10.26
C SER A 340 -8.41 3.20 9.61
N ASP A 341 -8.83 2.30 8.74
CA ASP A 341 -7.89 1.53 7.94
C ASP A 341 -7.00 2.48 7.14
N PRO A 342 -5.67 2.32 7.17
CA PRO A 342 -4.78 3.18 6.40
C PRO A 342 -4.93 2.90 4.90
N LEU A 343 -4.71 3.93 4.10
CA LEU A 343 -4.61 3.84 2.66
C LEU A 343 -3.14 3.87 2.25
N PHE A 344 -2.72 2.85 1.55
CA PHE A 344 -1.46 2.80 0.83
C PHE A 344 -1.75 2.72 -0.66
N ALA A 345 -0.95 3.38 -1.49
CA ALA A 345 -1.08 3.26 -2.93
C ALA A 345 0.27 3.38 -3.63
N THR A 346 0.38 2.66 -4.74
CA THR A 346 1.53 2.72 -5.63
C THR A 346 1.01 2.73 -7.06
N TRP A 347 1.56 3.59 -7.91
CA TRP A 347 1.17 3.63 -9.31
C TRP A 347 2.35 3.94 -10.22
N GLY A 348 2.22 3.60 -11.49
CA GLY A 348 3.16 3.91 -12.55
C GLY A 348 2.44 4.39 -13.81
N VAL A 349 3.17 5.11 -14.66
CA VAL A 349 2.70 5.60 -15.96
C VAL A 349 3.25 4.71 -17.07
N ALA A 350 2.38 4.25 -17.98
CA ALA A 350 2.66 3.31 -19.08
C ALA A 350 3.46 3.94 -20.23
#